data_8c7a05a539690ee7b4d96c4fc65614b3
#
_entry.id   8c7a05a539690ee7b4d96c4fc65614b3
#
_cell.length_a   1.000
_cell.length_b   1.000
_cell.length_c   1.000
_cell.angle_alpha   90.00
_cell.angle_beta   90.00
_cell.angle_gamma   90.00
#
_symmetry.space_group_name_H-M   'P 1'
#
loop_
_entity.id
_entity.type
_entity.pdbx_description
1 polymer ?
#
loop_
_entity_poly.entity_id
_entity_poly.type
_entity_poly.pdbx_seq_one_letter_code
_entity_poly.pdbx_strand_id
1 'polypeptide(L)'
;MSDQRTLPPRGQSFADQPHAFNPVTQPALFHGVIGKRVVAFIIDAIIILLLTVIAYVVVALLGVITLGLAWLLFGLVFPAVGLGYNALTVGGPKSATIGQRMMGLEIRMWFGGKVTPLIAAFHALLFWFSLVIFCPILLWALFDPRKRCLHDILAGVLVLNRP
;
A
#
# COMPACT_ATOMS: atom_id res chain seq x y z
N MET A 1 3.28 -23.12 16.66
CA MET A 1 1.87 -22.84 16.93
C MET A 1 1.32 -22.19 15.69
N SER A 2 0.62 -22.94 14.85
CA SER A 2 0.02 -22.48 13.58
C SER A 2 -1.20 -21.60 13.91
N ASP A 3 -1.15 -20.35 13.44
CA ASP A 3 -2.24 -19.40 13.56
C ASP A 3 -3.45 -19.88 12.73
N GLN A 4 -4.39 -20.57 13.38
CA GLN A 4 -5.63 -21.08 12.78
C GLN A 4 -6.74 -20.03 12.63
N ARG A 5 -6.44 -18.72 12.70
CA ARG A 5 -7.43 -17.64 12.64
C ARG A 5 -7.64 -17.04 11.24
N THR A 6 -7.60 -17.82 10.18
CA THR A 6 -7.62 -17.26 8.81
C THR A 6 -8.91 -17.43 8.01
N LEU A 7 -9.89 -18.17 8.50
CA LEU A 7 -11.18 -18.30 7.80
C LEU A 7 -12.35 -18.17 8.78
N PRO A 8 -13.42 -17.43 8.40
CA PRO A 8 -14.63 -17.39 9.21
C PRO A 8 -15.27 -18.78 9.31
N PRO A 9 -15.98 -19.07 10.41
CA PRO A 9 -16.83 -20.25 10.49
C PRO A 9 -17.77 -20.32 9.27
N ARG A 10 -18.01 -21.51 8.74
CA ARG A 10 -18.93 -21.70 7.62
C ARG A 10 -20.29 -21.06 7.94
N GLY A 11 -20.72 -20.08 7.12
CA GLY A 11 -21.99 -19.37 7.25
C GLY A 11 -21.89 -17.92 7.74
N GLN A 12 -20.72 -17.41 8.15
CA GLN A 12 -20.55 -15.99 8.46
C GLN A 12 -19.97 -15.25 7.23
N SER A 13 -20.63 -14.17 6.85
CA SER A 13 -20.10 -13.22 5.86
C SER A 13 -18.87 -12.51 6.43
N PHE A 14 -17.90 -12.15 5.59
CA PHE A 14 -16.80 -11.27 6.00
C PHE A 14 -17.29 -9.93 6.56
N ALA A 15 -18.50 -9.47 6.17
CA ALA A 15 -19.13 -8.28 6.69
C ALA A 15 -19.56 -8.41 8.17
N ASP A 16 -19.83 -9.62 8.62
CA ASP A 16 -20.32 -9.90 10.01
C ASP A 16 -19.17 -10.14 11.00
N GLN A 17 -17.91 -10.11 10.55
CA GLN A 17 -16.78 -10.35 11.42
C GLN A 17 -16.35 -9.06 12.13
N PRO A 18 -16.10 -9.11 13.46
CA PRO A 18 -15.46 -8.00 14.14
C PRO A 18 -14.06 -7.77 13.52
N HIS A 19 -13.68 -6.51 13.33
CA HIS A 19 -12.33 -6.17 12.89
C HIS A 19 -11.30 -6.85 13.82
N ALA A 20 -10.28 -7.50 13.22
CA ALA A 20 -9.22 -8.18 13.97
C ALA A 20 -8.41 -7.22 14.86
N PHE A 21 -8.46 -5.91 14.55
CA PHE A 21 -7.71 -4.86 15.23
C PHE A 21 -8.67 -3.82 15.81
N ASN A 22 -8.64 -3.66 17.13
CA ASN A 22 -9.50 -2.73 17.84
C ASN A 22 -8.66 -1.61 18.50
N PRO A 23 -8.88 -0.32 18.14
CA PRO A 23 -8.11 0.79 18.69
C PRO A 23 -8.29 0.98 20.20
N VAL A 24 -9.42 0.53 20.77
CA VAL A 24 -9.70 0.64 22.22
C VAL A 24 -8.88 -0.38 23.02
N THR A 25 -8.81 -1.62 22.53
CA THR A 25 -8.09 -2.71 23.24
C THR A 25 -6.62 -2.81 22.83
N GLN A 26 -6.26 -2.25 21.68
CA GLN A 26 -4.92 -2.32 21.10
C GLN A 26 -4.42 -0.92 20.64
N PRO A 27 -4.43 0.10 21.51
CA PRO A 27 -4.09 1.47 21.11
C PRO A 27 -2.66 1.61 20.57
N ALA A 28 -1.72 0.78 21.03
CA ALA A 28 -0.33 0.80 20.57
C ALA A 28 -0.18 0.57 19.06
N LEU A 29 -1.09 -0.22 18.44
CA LEU A 29 -1.05 -0.48 17.00
C LEU A 29 -1.38 0.76 16.16
N PHE A 30 -2.06 1.76 16.73
CA PHE A 30 -2.52 2.96 16.03
C PHE A 30 -1.80 4.24 16.44
N HIS A 31 -0.98 4.17 17.49
CA HIS A 31 -0.28 5.35 18.01
C HIS A 31 0.74 5.88 17.01
N GLY A 32 0.62 7.18 16.66
CA GLY A 32 1.57 7.86 15.79
C GLY A 32 1.60 7.38 14.32
N VAL A 33 0.68 6.51 13.91
CA VAL A 33 0.65 5.89 12.56
C VAL A 33 0.58 6.94 11.47
N ILE A 34 -0.18 8.04 11.63
CA ILE A 34 -0.33 9.06 10.59
C ILE A 34 1.02 9.73 10.28
N GLY A 35 1.75 10.20 11.30
CA GLY A 35 3.06 10.81 11.10
C GLY A 35 4.07 9.84 10.48
N LYS A 36 4.09 8.60 10.95
CA LYS A 36 4.93 7.53 10.37
C LYS A 36 4.59 7.25 8.90
N ARG A 37 3.29 7.28 8.51
CA ARG A 37 2.85 7.11 7.11
C ARG A 37 3.36 8.24 6.21
N VAL A 38 3.35 9.49 6.70
CA VAL A 38 3.87 10.63 5.94
C VAL A 38 5.38 10.47 5.68
N VAL A 39 6.15 10.14 6.70
CA VAL A 39 7.60 9.91 6.55
C VAL A 39 7.86 8.70 5.63
N ALA A 40 7.14 7.61 5.82
CA ALA A 40 7.24 6.43 4.96
C ALA A 40 6.95 6.78 3.50
N PHE A 41 5.90 7.56 3.24
CA PHE A 41 5.56 8.02 1.90
C PHE A 41 6.69 8.84 1.25
N ILE A 42 7.33 9.74 1.99
CA ILE A 42 8.47 10.53 1.46
C ILE A 42 9.62 9.62 1.06
N ILE A 43 9.96 8.64 1.89
CA ILE A 43 11.00 7.65 1.59
C ILE A 43 10.64 6.83 0.34
N ASP A 44 9.41 6.32 0.28
CA ASP A 44 8.93 5.53 -0.85
C ASP A 44 8.88 6.36 -2.14
N ALA A 45 8.48 7.64 -2.06
CA ALA A 45 8.47 8.56 -3.20
C ALA A 45 9.88 8.74 -3.79
N ILE A 46 10.91 8.89 -2.95
CA ILE A 46 12.31 8.98 -3.40
C ILE A 46 12.74 7.67 -4.08
N ILE A 47 12.40 6.52 -3.49
CA ILE A 47 12.74 5.20 -4.06
C ILE A 47 12.05 5.02 -5.42
N ILE A 48 10.74 5.31 -5.51
CA ILE A 48 9.98 5.19 -6.76
C ILE A 48 10.54 6.15 -7.82
N LEU A 49 10.91 7.38 -7.44
CA LEU A 49 11.52 8.34 -8.35
C LEU A 49 12.83 7.79 -8.94
N LEU A 50 13.73 7.28 -8.10
CA LEU A 50 15.01 6.70 -8.56
C LEU A 50 14.78 5.49 -9.48
N LEU A 51 13.88 4.56 -9.10
CA LEU A 51 13.54 3.42 -9.93
C LEU A 51 12.93 3.85 -11.28
N THR A 52 12.11 4.89 -11.26
CA THR A 52 11.49 5.45 -12.47
C THR A 52 12.52 6.06 -13.40
N VAL A 53 13.49 6.81 -12.88
CA VAL A 53 14.59 7.36 -13.68
C VAL A 53 15.41 6.23 -14.34
N ILE A 54 15.75 5.19 -13.58
CA ILE A 54 16.45 4.02 -14.12
C ILE A 54 15.61 3.36 -15.23
N ALA A 55 14.32 3.15 -15.00
CA ALA A 55 13.44 2.55 -15.99
C ALA A 55 13.31 3.41 -17.25
N TYR A 56 13.24 4.74 -17.13
CA TYR A 56 13.25 5.64 -18.29
C TYR A 56 14.53 5.54 -19.10
N VAL A 57 15.69 5.46 -18.45
CA VAL A 57 16.97 5.28 -19.15
C VAL A 57 16.98 3.94 -19.91
N VAL A 58 16.51 2.86 -19.29
CA VAL A 58 16.41 1.55 -19.95
C VAL A 58 15.49 1.61 -21.17
N VAL A 59 14.30 2.21 -21.03
CA VAL A 59 13.34 2.34 -22.15
C VAL A 59 13.91 3.26 -23.27
N ALA A 60 14.63 4.30 -22.91
CA ALA A 60 15.29 5.18 -23.89
C ALA A 60 16.32 4.41 -24.74
N LEU A 61 17.19 3.62 -24.10
CA LEU A 61 18.18 2.79 -24.77
C LEU A 61 17.52 1.70 -25.64
N LEU A 62 16.48 1.04 -25.11
CA LEU A 62 15.70 0.07 -25.88
C LEU A 62 15.02 0.74 -27.08
N GLY A 63 14.57 1.99 -26.95
CA GLY A 63 13.99 2.75 -28.05
C GLY A 63 14.96 2.96 -29.23
N VAL A 64 16.24 3.20 -28.94
CA VAL A 64 17.26 3.28 -29.97
C VAL A 64 17.43 1.94 -30.71
N ILE A 65 17.51 0.84 -29.94
CA ILE A 65 17.67 -0.52 -30.50
C ILE A 65 16.46 -0.94 -31.34
N THR A 66 15.25 -0.54 -30.91
CA THR A 66 13.97 -0.90 -31.54
C THR A 66 13.49 0.13 -32.57
N LEU A 67 14.36 1.05 -33.01
CA LEU A 67 14.03 2.12 -33.96
C LEU A 67 12.82 2.97 -33.55
N GLY A 68 12.71 3.25 -32.24
CA GLY A 68 11.64 4.07 -31.63
C GLY A 68 10.46 3.31 -31.08
N LEU A 69 10.28 2.01 -31.36
CA LEU A 69 9.12 1.25 -30.93
C LEU A 69 8.97 1.22 -29.40
N ALA A 70 10.07 1.04 -28.66
CA ALA A 70 10.02 1.01 -27.18
C ALA A 70 9.69 2.37 -26.56
N TRP A 71 9.84 3.48 -27.27
CA TRP A 71 9.46 4.80 -26.74
C TRP A 71 7.95 4.96 -26.54
N LEU A 72 7.12 4.14 -27.19
CA LEU A 72 5.68 4.08 -26.90
C LEU A 72 5.38 3.67 -25.45
N LEU A 73 6.34 3.02 -24.78
CA LEU A 73 6.20 2.61 -23.37
C LEU A 73 6.45 3.73 -22.37
N PHE A 74 6.97 4.90 -22.76
CA PHE A 74 7.29 5.99 -21.84
C PHE A 74 6.10 6.38 -20.94
N GLY A 75 4.89 6.46 -21.50
CA GLY A 75 3.69 6.78 -20.72
C GLY A 75 3.33 5.73 -19.65
N LEU A 76 3.81 4.50 -19.80
CA LEU A 76 3.52 3.40 -18.88
C LEU A 76 4.61 3.19 -17.83
N VAL A 77 5.81 3.77 -17.99
CA VAL A 77 6.95 3.54 -17.09
C VAL A 77 6.61 3.91 -15.63
N PHE A 78 6.14 5.14 -15.42
CA PHE A 78 5.84 5.62 -14.08
C PHE A 78 4.76 4.80 -13.35
N PRO A 79 3.56 4.58 -13.95
CA PRO A 79 2.55 3.74 -13.31
C PRO A 79 3.01 2.29 -13.11
N ALA A 80 3.75 1.72 -14.05
CA ALA A 80 4.25 0.35 -13.93
C ALA A 80 5.24 0.21 -12.76
N VAL A 81 6.17 1.16 -12.61
CA VAL A 81 7.12 1.18 -11.49
C VAL A 81 6.39 1.35 -10.17
N GLY A 82 5.47 2.32 -10.06
CA GLY A 82 4.73 2.59 -8.82
C GLY A 82 3.85 1.42 -8.38
N LEU A 83 3.07 0.85 -9.29
CA LEU A 83 2.21 -0.30 -9.01
C LEU A 83 3.04 -1.56 -8.72
N GLY A 84 4.08 -1.82 -9.53
CA GLY A 84 4.97 -2.97 -9.35
C GLY A 84 5.71 -2.91 -8.00
N TYR A 85 6.23 -1.73 -7.63
CA TYR A 85 6.88 -1.52 -6.33
C TYR A 85 5.94 -1.88 -5.17
N ASN A 86 4.69 -1.38 -5.19
CA ASN A 86 3.72 -1.67 -4.14
C ASN A 86 3.29 -3.15 -4.16
N ALA A 87 3.00 -3.71 -5.33
CA ALA A 87 2.62 -5.13 -5.46
C ALA A 87 3.69 -6.07 -4.88
N LEU A 88 4.96 -5.82 -5.19
CA LEU A 88 6.07 -6.67 -4.73
C LEU A 88 6.42 -6.45 -3.25
N THR A 89 6.32 -5.22 -2.76
CA THR A 89 6.74 -4.91 -1.37
C THR A 89 5.62 -5.17 -0.37
N VAL A 90 4.43 -4.64 -0.60
CA VAL A 90 3.26 -4.82 0.27
C VAL A 90 2.64 -6.20 0.11
N GLY A 91 2.54 -6.70 -1.14
CA GLY A 91 2.08 -8.06 -1.41
C GLY A 91 3.09 -9.15 -1.04
N GLY A 92 4.31 -8.77 -0.66
CA GLY A 92 5.37 -9.68 -0.25
C GLY A 92 5.24 -10.13 1.23
N PRO A 93 6.19 -10.95 1.71
CA PRO A 93 6.11 -11.58 3.03
C PRO A 93 6.10 -10.59 4.20
N LYS A 94 6.63 -9.38 4.01
CA LYS A 94 6.69 -8.33 5.04
C LYS A 94 5.46 -7.42 5.07
N SER A 95 4.57 -7.53 4.09
CA SER A 95 3.32 -6.74 3.96
C SER A 95 3.52 -5.23 4.23
N ALA A 96 4.58 -4.66 3.71
CA ALA A 96 4.94 -3.25 3.90
C ALA A 96 5.91 -2.78 2.82
N THR A 97 5.80 -1.52 2.39
CA THR A 97 6.80 -0.87 1.54
C THR A 97 8.14 -0.71 2.27
N ILE A 98 9.19 -0.31 1.57
CA ILE A 98 10.50 -0.08 2.21
C ILE A 98 10.40 1.06 3.23
N GLY A 99 9.76 2.19 2.86
CA GLY A 99 9.55 3.31 3.77
C GLY A 99 8.71 2.92 4.99
N GLN A 100 7.64 2.14 4.81
CA GLN A 100 6.82 1.63 5.90
C GLN A 100 7.62 0.74 6.86
N ARG A 101 8.47 -0.14 6.32
CA ARG A 101 9.35 -0.99 7.16
C ARG A 101 10.31 -0.17 8.00
N MET A 102 10.90 0.89 7.43
CA MET A 102 11.79 1.79 8.14
C MET A 102 11.08 2.52 9.29
N MET A 103 9.78 2.81 9.11
CA MET A 103 8.94 3.44 10.13
C MET A 103 8.26 2.44 11.09
N GLY A 104 8.57 1.15 10.98
CA GLY A 104 7.95 0.11 11.82
C GLY A 104 6.45 -0.06 11.55
N LEU A 105 6.01 0.15 10.30
CA LEU A 105 4.62 -0.05 9.88
C LEU A 105 4.47 -1.36 9.09
N GLU A 106 3.26 -1.91 9.12
CA GLU A 106 2.82 -2.98 8.23
C GLU A 106 1.38 -2.75 7.76
N ILE A 107 1.03 -3.35 6.61
CA ILE A 107 -0.34 -3.33 6.08
C ILE A 107 -0.95 -4.71 6.28
N ARG A 108 -2.17 -4.73 6.83
CA ARG A 108 -2.95 -5.95 7.04
C ARG A 108 -4.35 -5.78 6.49
N MET A 109 -4.97 -6.88 6.11
CA MET A 109 -6.41 -6.91 5.85
C MET A 109 -7.16 -6.64 7.16
N TRP A 110 -8.35 -6.04 7.07
CA TRP A 110 -9.17 -5.71 8.25
C TRP A 110 -9.49 -6.92 9.15
N PHE A 111 -9.50 -8.12 8.60
CA PHE A 111 -9.69 -9.39 9.31
C PHE A 111 -8.38 -10.05 9.81
N GLY A 112 -7.22 -9.36 9.69
CA GLY A 112 -5.92 -9.84 10.18
C GLY A 112 -5.05 -10.58 9.15
N GLY A 113 -5.59 -10.88 7.96
CA GLY A 113 -4.87 -11.56 6.89
C GLY A 113 -3.75 -10.72 6.28
N LYS A 114 -2.85 -11.38 5.54
CA LYS A 114 -1.82 -10.70 4.73
C LYS A 114 -2.44 -10.12 3.47
N VAL A 115 -1.86 -9.01 3.00
CA VAL A 115 -2.25 -8.39 1.74
C VAL A 115 -1.64 -9.16 0.57
N THR A 116 -2.45 -9.50 -0.44
CA THR A 116 -1.96 -10.13 -1.67
C THR A 116 -1.38 -9.08 -2.62
N PRO A 117 -0.50 -9.46 -3.59
CA PRO A 117 0.04 -8.52 -4.57
C PRO A 117 -1.02 -7.76 -5.37
N LEU A 118 -2.13 -8.42 -5.70
CA LEU A 118 -3.25 -7.80 -6.41
C LEU A 118 -3.94 -6.72 -5.58
N ILE A 119 -4.22 -7.01 -4.31
CA ILE A 119 -4.81 -6.03 -3.37
C ILE A 119 -3.84 -4.88 -3.12
N ALA A 120 -2.53 -5.17 -3.02
CA ALA A 120 -1.50 -4.15 -2.85
C ALA A 120 -1.44 -3.19 -4.06
N ALA A 121 -1.50 -3.72 -5.29
CA ALA A 121 -1.56 -2.92 -6.50
C ALA A 121 -2.85 -2.09 -6.57
N PHE A 122 -3.99 -2.69 -6.25
CA PHE A 122 -5.28 -1.99 -6.19
C PHE A 122 -5.29 -0.88 -5.14
N HIS A 123 -4.77 -1.14 -3.95
CA HIS A 123 -4.61 -0.13 -2.89
C HIS A 123 -3.72 1.04 -3.35
N ALA A 124 -2.59 0.75 -4.02
CA ALA A 124 -1.72 1.77 -4.57
C ALA A 124 -2.41 2.59 -5.67
N LEU A 125 -3.18 1.95 -6.53
CA LEU A 125 -3.98 2.63 -7.55
C LEU A 125 -4.99 3.60 -6.91
N LEU A 126 -5.75 3.14 -5.93
CA LEU A 126 -6.69 3.99 -5.18
C LEU A 126 -6.01 5.14 -4.45
N PHE A 127 -4.81 4.93 -3.91
CA PHE A 127 -4.00 5.98 -3.29
C PHE A 127 -3.65 7.06 -4.31
N TRP A 128 -3.14 6.70 -5.50
CA TRP A 128 -2.82 7.65 -6.57
C TRP A 128 -4.04 8.43 -7.03
N PHE A 129 -5.19 7.76 -7.20
CA PHE A 129 -6.45 8.45 -7.50
C PHE A 129 -6.84 9.44 -6.40
N SER A 130 -6.73 9.05 -5.13
CA SER A 130 -7.03 9.93 -3.99
C SER A 130 -6.12 11.15 -3.96
N LEU A 131 -4.83 10.98 -4.28
CA LEU A 131 -3.85 12.05 -4.27
C LEU A 131 -4.09 13.07 -5.41
N VAL A 132 -4.42 12.55 -6.62
CA VAL A 132 -4.58 13.39 -7.83
C VAL A 132 -5.93 14.10 -7.86
N ILE A 133 -7.02 13.40 -7.50
CA ILE A 133 -8.38 13.93 -7.63
C ILE A 133 -8.73 14.84 -6.46
N PHE A 134 -8.42 14.40 -5.23
CA PHE A 134 -8.80 15.17 -4.05
C PHE A 134 -7.88 14.86 -2.86
N CYS A 135 -6.72 15.49 -2.83
CA CYS A 135 -5.74 15.34 -1.74
C CYS A 135 -6.35 15.48 -0.31
N PRO A 136 -7.30 16.41 -0.01
CA PRO A 136 -7.94 16.49 1.31
C PRO A 136 -8.62 15.21 1.80
N ILE A 137 -8.97 14.29 0.90
CA ILE A 137 -9.57 12.99 1.28
C ILE A 137 -8.61 12.13 2.12
N LEU A 138 -7.30 12.38 2.01
CA LEU A 138 -6.30 11.73 2.84
C LEU A 138 -6.40 12.15 4.31
N LEU A 139 -6.94 13.36 4.58
CA LEU A 139 -7.17 13.87 5.93
C LEU A 139 -8.27 13.11 6.67
N TRP A 140 -9.07 12.30 5.98
CA TRP A 140 -10.08 11.43 6.60
C TRP A 140 -9.48 10.56 7.71
N ALA A 141 -8.21 10.16 7.57
CA ALA A 141 -7.49 9.38 8.59
C ALA A 141 -7.36 10.09 9.94
N LEU A 142 -7.49 11.41 10.00
CA LEU A 142 -7.48 12.17 11.28
C LEU A 142 -8.73 11.89 12.10
N PHE A 143 -9.86 11.67 11.44
CA PHE A 143 -11.18 11.48 12.06
C PHE A 143 -11.51 9.98 12.27
N ASP A 144 -10.95 9.08 11.47
CA ASP A 144 -11.19 7.65 11.63
C ASP A 144 -10.45 7.09 12.88
N PRO A 145 -11.15 6.38 13.78
CA PRO A 145 -10.54 5.79 14.99
C PRO A 145 -9.39 4.83 14.66
N ARG A 146 -9.44 4.14 13.50
CA ARG A 146 -8.41 3.21 13.02
C ARG A 146 -7.37 3.89 12.12
N LYS A 147 -7.40 5.24 12.01
CA LYS A 147 -6.45 6.04 11.23
C LYS A 147 -6.35 5.61 9.75
N ARG A 148 -7.48 5.19 9.17
CA ARG A 148 -7.58 4.77 7.75
C ARG A 148 -7.86 5.97 6.86
N CYS A 149 -7.18 6.06 5.74
CA CYS A 149 -7.59 6.89 4.62
C CYS A 149 -8.78 6.24 3.87
N LEU A 150 -9.45 7.00 3.00
CA LEU A 150 -10.57 6.44 2.23
C LEU A 150 -10.14 5.27 1.33
N HIS A 151 -8.98 5.38 0.68
CA HIS A 151 -8.42 4.29 -0.14
C HIS A 151 -8.08 3.03 0.67
N ASP A 152 -7.71 3.16 1.95
CA ASP A 152 -7.52 2.01 2.85
C ASP A 152 -8.85 1.29 3.09
N ILE A 153 -9.94 2.06 3.32
CA ILE A 153 -11.29 1.52 3.55
C ILE A 153 -11.78 0.78 2.31
N LEU A 154 -11.63 1.39 1.13
CA LEU A 154 -12.05 0.80 -0.15
C LEU A 154 -11.26 -0.48 -0.49
N ALA A 155 -9.97 -0.52 -0.16
CA ALA A 155 -9.14 -1.72 -0.36
C ALA A 155 -9.30 -2.75 0.77
N GLY A 156 -10.03 -2.44 1.84
CA GLY A 156 -10.22 -3.35 2.97
C GLY A 156 -8.94 -3.60 3.79
N VAL A 157 -8.05 -2.61 3.86
CA VAL A 157 -6.76 -2.72 4.55
C VAL A 157 -6.62 -1.76 5.72
N LEU A 158 -5.65 -2.04 6.59
CA LEU A 158 -5.24 -1.20 7.72
C LEU A 158 -3.72 -1.08 7.72
N VAL A 159 -3.23 0.13 8.02
CA VAL A 159 -1.81 0.37 8.28
C VAL A 159 -1.61 0.48 9.78
N LEU A 160 -0.77 -0.37 10.32
CA LEU A 160 -0.58 -0.56 11.76
C LEU A 160 0.89 -0.44 12.13
N ASN A 161 1.18 -0.10 13.40
CA ASN A 161 2.50 -0.32 13.94
C ASN A 161 2.78 -1.83 13.96
N ARG A 162 3.98 -2.21 13.55
CA ARG A 162 4.46 -3.58 13.67
C ARG A 162 4.65 -3.93 15.15
N PRO A 163 4.12 -5.07 15.63
CA PRO A 163 4.35 -5.51 17.01
C PRO A 163 5.81 -5.85 17.28
#